data_bcdf631d06150f92b3f3ffb93504ceeb
#
_entry.id   bcdf631d06150f92b3f3ffb93504ceeb
#
_cell.length_a   1.000
_cell.length_b   1.000
_cell.length_c   1.000
_cell.angle_alpha   90.00
_cell.angle_beta   90.00
_cell.angle_gamma   90.00
#
_symmetry.space_group_name_H-M   'P 1'
#
loop_
_entity.id
_entity.type
_entity.pdbx_description
1 polymer ?
#
loop_
_entity_poly.entity_id
_entity_poly.type
_entity_poly.pdbx_seq_one_letter_code
_entity_poly.pdbx_strand_id
1 'polypeptide(L)'
;ISRIQAENPTDSVVIHREPDGGSDLTIRNWTDIIAVFAVKTAGADADATDVVTIDEERIDLIRQVFRDMNAVSWHVQTIHHKDSTETILHITITSKKAEEMPNFYHFNKSQREALTEMLKPEYAQMLAELVGTYGGEVSLDEAQIRAMLAAMPKDISERRRAVVEKAYSLLGKVNYFWGGKSSAIGWDSDWGKPTRVTAAGSRTTGTIRPYGLDCSGFVDWVFNNSLGYVIGHGGGAASQHDHCKSISWSEAQPGDLVFYPGDTHVGVFVGKDSNGDPLIIHCASSQNNVVLTGLQGFVSIGRPDCF
;
A
#
# COMPACT_ATOMS: atom_id res chain seq x y z
N ILE A 1 4.79 21.57 -12.04
CA ILE A 1 6.12 21.97 -12.48
C ILE A 1 6.21 21.96 -14.00
N SER A 2 5.89 20.86 -14.69
CA SER A 2 5.91 20.79 -16.16
C SER A 2 5.14 21.94 -16.83
N ARG A 3 4.02 22.39 -16.24
CA ARG A 3 3.27 23.55 -16.70
C ARG A 3 4.06 24.85 -16.52
N ILE A 4 4.72 25.03 -15.36
CA ILE A 4 5.57 26.21 -15.10
C ILE A 4 6.72 26.30 -16.10
N GLN A 5 7.37 25.18 -16.39
CA GLN A 5 8.44 25.09 -17.38
C GLN A 5 7.94 25.41 -18.81
N ALA A 6 6.76 24.92 -19.17
CA ALA A 6 6.15 25.17 -20.46
C ALA A 6 5.73 26.65 -20.65
N GLU A 7 5.26 27.29 -19.58
CA GLU A 7 4.86 28.71 -19.57
C GLU A 7 6.08 29.68 -19.46
N ASN A 8 7.25 29.17 -19.01
CA ASN A 8 8.46 29.96 -18.83
C ASN A 8 9.65 29.23 -19.49
N PRO A 9 9.74 29.25 -20.83
CA PRO A 9 10.87 28.64 -21.53
C PRO A 9 12.17 29.41 -21.22
N THR A 10 13.17 28.69 -20.71
CA THR A 10 14.46 29.21 -20.27
C THR A 10 15.58 28.26 -20.68
N ASP A 11 16.83 28.74 -20.67
CA ASP A 11 18.01 27.93 -21.05
C ASP A 11 18.30 26.82 -20.05
N SER A 12 17.98 27.06 -18.76
CA SER A 12 18.19 26.06 -17.70
C SER A 12 17.14 26.18 -16.60
N VAL A 13 17.02 25.13 -15.77
CA VAL A 13 16.11 25.05 -14.64
C VAL A 13 16.89 24.67 -13.38
N VAL A 14 16.72 25.42 -12.31
CA VAL A 14 17.30 25.16 -10.99
C VAL A 14 16.18 24.95 -9.99
N ILE A 15 16.26 23.85 -9.25
CA ILE A 15 15.28 23.49 -8.22
C ILE A 15 15.88 23.75 -6.85
N HIS A 16 15.11 24.41 -6.01
CA HIS A 16 15.43 24.66 -4.61
C HIS A 16 14.38 24.02 -3.74
N ARG A 17 14.80 23.39 -2.66
CA ARG A 17 13.91 22.80 -1.67
C ARG A 17 14.16 23.42 -0.31
N GLU A 18 13.07 23.78 0.34
CA GLU A 18 13.09 24.37 1.68
C GLU A 18 12.18 23.56 2.61
N PRO A 19 12.62 23.27 3.84
CA PRO A 19 13.90 23.69 4.46
C PRO A 19 15.08 22.73 4.22
N ASP A 20 14.92 21.63 3.47
CA ASP A 20 15.90 20.53 3.39
C ASP A 20 17.08 20.76 2.45
N GLY A 21 17.07 21.85 1.67
CA GLY A 21 18.17 22.24 0.79
C GLY A 21 18.39 21.34 -0.42
N GLY A 22 17.45 20.47 -0.75
CA GLY A 22 17.55 19.58 -1.92
C GLY A 22 17.37 20.31 -3.25
N SER A 23 17.77 19.63 -4.33
CA SER A 23 17.68 20.13 -5.72
C SER A 23 16.86 19.22 -6.64
N ASP A 24 16.07 18.31 -6.08
CA ASP A 24 15.20 17.38 -6.80
C ASP A 24 13.70 17.69 -6.55
N LEU A 25 12.83 17.00 -7.30
CA LEU A 25 11.36 17.15 -7.21
C LEU A 25 10.71 16.20 -6.21
N THR A 26 11.48 15.41 -5.46
CA THR A 26 10.95 14.39 -4.56
C THR A 26 10.24 15.02 -3.36
N ILE A 27 8.99 14.68 -3.13
CA ILE A 27 8.27 15.07 -1.92
C ILE A 27 8.73 14.18 -0.76
N ARG A 28 9.21 14.79 0.32
CA ARG A 28 9.82 14.09 1.46
C ARG A 28 8.99 14.13 2.75
N ASN A 29 7.99 15.00 2.81
CA ASN A 29 7.13 15.14 3.99
C ASN A 29 5.84 14.31 3.95
N TRP A 30 5.85 13.16 3.26
CA TRP A 30 4.66 12.31 3.16
C TRP A 30 4.19 11.76 4.50
N THR A 31 5.10 11.41 5.42
CA THR A 31 4.75 10.96 6.77
C THR A 31 4.01 12.06 7.54
N ASP A 32 4.44 13.30 7.41
CA ASP A 32 3.79 14.47 8.00
C ASP A 32 2.40 14.69 7.39
N ILE A 33 2.29 14.57 6.06
CA ILE A 33 1.02 14.70 5.34
C ILE A 33 0.03 13.64 5.82
N ILE A 34 0.45 12.37 5.94
CA ILE A 34 -0.42 11.28 6.39
C ILE A 34 -0.86 11.50 7.84
N ALA A 35 0.03 11.92 8.74
CA ALA A 35 -0.32 12.19 10.13
C ALA A 35 -1.37 13.33 10.25
N VAL A 36 -1.15 14.43 9.53
CA VAL A 36 -2.10 15.57 9.51
C VAL A 36 -3.43 15.16 8.85
N PHE A 37 -3.38 14.40 7.77
CA PHE A 37 -4.56 13.86 7.09
C PHE A 37 -5.39 12.96 8.03
N ALA A 38 -4.74 12.06 8.77
CA ALA A 38 -5.40 11.15 9.71
C ALA A 38 -6.17 11.94 10.78
N VAL A 39 -5.50 12.89 11.45
CA VAL A 39 -6.12 13.71 12.48
C VAL A 39 -7.27 14.57 11.93
N LYS A 40 -7.10 15.13 10.72
CA LYS A 40 -8.14 15.92 10.07
C LYS A 40 -9.35 15.07 9.68
N THR A 41 -9.13 13.82 9.26
CA THR A 41 -10.18 12.87 8.88
C THR A 41 -10.95 12.35 10.09
N ALA A 42 -10.26 12.06 11.21
CA ALA A 42 -10.88 11.63 12.46
C ALA A 42 -11.77 12.72 13.09
N GLY A 43 -11.49 13.99 12.82
CA GLY A 43 -12.32 15.12 13.27
C GLY A 43 -12.09 15.55 14.70
N ALA A 44 -13.15 16.03 15.37
CA ALA A 44 -13.03 16.71 16.65
C ALA A 44 -12.59 15.81 17.82
N ASP A 45 -12.90 14.53 17.74
CA ASP A 45 -12.58 13.52 18.75
C ASP A 45 -11.39 12.64 18.34
N ALA A 46 -10.49 13.18 17.49
CA ALA A 46 -9.34 12.46 16.95
C ALA A 46 -8.52 11.77 18.04
N ASP A 47 -8.14 10.51 17.77
CA ASP A 47 -7.25 9.70 18.58
C ASP A 47 -6.12 9.13 17.71
N ALA A 48 -4.94 8.88 18.27
CA ALA A 48 -3.80 8.34 17.54
C ALA A 48 -4.01 6.90 17.04
N THR A 49 -5.05 6.24 17.53
CA THR A 49 -5.45 4.89 17.10
C THR A 49 -6.52 4.89 16.01
N ASP A 50 -6.97 6.07 15.57
CA ASP A 50 -7.94 6.18 14.49
C ASP A 50 -7.40 5.60 13.18
N VAL A 51 -8.29 5.00 12.40
CA VAL A 51 -7.92 4.38 11.12
C VAL A 51 -7.57 5.42 10.09
N VAL A 52 -6.38 5.30 9.50
CA VAL A 52 -5.98 6.09 8.35
C VAL A 52 -6.41 5.35 7.08
N THR A 53 -7.52 5.75 6.49
CA THR A 53 -8.00 5.22 5.21
C THR A 53 -7.99 6.30 4.14
N ILE A 54 -7.52 5.96 2.95
CA ILE A 54 -7.59 6.82 1.76
C ILE A 54 -8.52 6.12 0.77
N ASP A 55 -9.78 6.48 0.84
CA ASP A 55 -10.84 6.06 -0.08
C ASP A 55 -11.17 7.19 -1.08
N GLU A 56 -12.07 6.92 -2.02
CA GLU A 56 -12.45 7.90 -3.04
C GLU A 56 -13.01 9.20 -2.45
N GLU A 57 -13.76 9.12 -1.35
CA GLU A 57 -14.36 10.29 -0.68
C GLU A 57 -13.30 11.18 -0.02
N ARG A 58 -12.17 10.60 0.37
CA ARG A 58 -11.07 11.28 1.09
C ARG A 58 -9.90 11.68 0.19
N ILE A 59 -9.90 11.26 -1.07
CA ILE A 59 -8.85 11.62 -2.04
C ILE A 59 -8.67 13.14 -2.17
N ASP A 60 -9.75 13.90 -2.19
CA ASP A 60 -9.66 15.35 -2.30
C ASP A 60 -9.15 15.99 -0.99
N LEU A 61 -9.45 15.38 0.15
CA LEU A 61 -8.95 15.84 1.44
C LEU A 61 -7.42 15.65 1.54
N ILE A 62 -6.88 14.49 1.16
CA ILE A 62 -5.42 14.30 1.19
C ILE A 62 -4.72 15.19 0.16
N ARG A 63 -5.32 15.41 -1.02
CA ARG A 63 -4.82 16.37 -2.01
C ARG A 63 -4.77 17.79 -1.46
N GLN A 64 -5.78 18.17 -0.67
CA GLN A 64 -5.81 19.48 -0.01
C GLN A 64 -4.69 19.57 1.02
N VAL A 65 -4.57 18.60 1.93
CA VAL A 65 -3.48 18.56 2.93
C VAL A 65 -2.12 18.63 2.25
N PHE A 66 -1.91 17.85 1.18
CA PHE A 66 -0.69 17.92 0.40
C PHE A 66 -0.38 19.33 -0.12
N ARG A 67 -1.38 20.04 -0.68
CA ARG A 67 -1.20 21.40 -1.21
C ARG A 67 -0.97 22.43 -0.11
N ASP A 68 -1.63 22.27 1.03
CA ASP A 68 -1.50 23.17 2.18
C ASP A 68 -0.14 23.04 2.87
N MET A 69 0.47 21.85 2.76
CA MET A 69 1.79 21.54 3.31
C MET A 69 2.94 21.72 2.32
N ASN A 70 2.66 21.86 1.02
CA ASN A 70 3.68 22.04 0.01
C ASN A 70 3.33 23.20 -0.93
N ALA A 71 4.17 24.20 -0.99
CA ALA A 71 4.05 25.35 -1.88
C ALA A 71 5.10 25.31 -2.96
N VAL A 72 4.75 25.78 -4.17
CA VAL A 72 5.67 25.94 -5.28
C VAL A 72 5.67 27.42 -5.68
N SER A 73 6.84 28.02 -5.70
CA SER A 73 7.06 29.37 -6.24
C SER A 73 8.13 29.31 -7.30
N TRP A 74 8.18 30.31 -8.17
CA TRP A 74 9.21 30.38 -9.20
C TRP A 74 9.50 31.83 -9.60
N HIS A 75 10.72 32.04 -10.13
CA HIS A 75 11.11 33.26 -10.81
C HIS A 75 12.12 32.96 -11.91
N VAL A 76 12.18 33.85 -12.90
CA VAL A 76 13.19 33.78 -13.95
C VAL A 76 14.31 34.75 -13.63
N GLN A 77 15.56 34.23 -13.60
CA GLN A 77 16.75 35.04 -13.50
C GLN A 77 17.35 35.21 -14.89
N THR A 78 17.69 36.45 -15.25
CA THR A 78 18.39 36.77 -16.48
C THR A 78 19.83 37.21 -16.16
N ILE A 79 20.79 36.51 -16.75
CA ILE A 79 22.24 36.83 -16.63
C ILE A 79 22.75 37.38 -17.95
N HIS A 80 23.28 38.60 -17.92
CA HIS A 80 23.86 39.23 -19.10
C HIS A 80 25.39 38.98 -19.13
N HIS A 81 25.84 38.29 -20.15
CA HIS A 81 27.25 38.15 -20.48
C HIS A 81 27.60 39.16 -21.57
N LYS A 82 28.91 39.30 -21.87
CA LYS A 82 29.42 40.29 -22.84
C LYS A 82 28.80 40.11 -24.25
N ASP A 83 28.61 38.85 -24.67
CA ASP A 83 28.18 38.48 -26.02
C ASP A 83 26.91 37.58 -26.04
N SER A 84 26.29 37.32 -24.89
CA SER A 84 25.10 36.46 -24.77
C SER A 84 24.26 36.83 -23.55
N THR A 85 23.04 36.31 -23.51
CA THR A 85 22.15 36.38 -22.35
C THR A 85 21.70 34.96 -22.03
N GLU A 86 21.80 34.59 -20.76
CA GLU A 86 21.31 33.31 -20.24
C GLU A 86 20.09 33.54 -19.35
N THR A 87 19.10 32.69 -19.49
CA THR A 87 17.89 32.71 -18.66
C THR A 87 17.79 31.43 -17.83
N ILE A 88 17.53 31.57 -16.53
CA ILE A 88 17.44 30.46 -15.56
C ILE A 88 16.07 30.52 -14.88
N LEU A 89 15.31 29.43 -14.97
CA LEU A 89 14.08 29.27 -14.19
C LEU A 89 14.41 28.67 -12.83
N HIS A 90 14.26 29.46 -11.77
CA HIS A 90 14.35 28.98 -10.40
C HIS A 90 12.98 28.55 -9.92
N ILE A 91 12.85 27.29 -9.50
CA ILE A 91 11.64 26.71 -8.88
C ILE A 91 11.96 26.41 -7.42
N THR A 92 11.21 26.98 -6.51
CA THR A 92 11.34 26.72 -5.07
C THR A 92 10.15 25.88 -4.59
N ILE A 93 10.43 24.74 -3.95
CA ILE A 93 9.46 23.88 -3.29
C ILE A 93 9.65 24.07 -1.79
N THR A 94 8.63 24.60 -1.12
CA THR A 94 8.61 24.79 0.34
C THR A 94 7.69 23.77 0.97
N SER A 95 8.22 22.96 1.89
CA SER A 95 7.49 21.91 2.59
C SER A 95 7.35 22.27 4.08
N LYS A 96 6.12 22.20 4.61
CA LYS A 96 5.81 22.37 6.03
C LYS A 96 5.92 21.03 6.75
N LYS A 97 6.25 21.10 8.04
CA LYS A 97 6.18 19.97 8.97
C LYS A 97 4.78 19.83 9.57
N ALA A 98 4.46 18.63 10.06
CA ALA A 98 3.17 18.35 10.69
C ALA A 98 2.90 19.26 11.91
N GLU A 99 3.93 19.60 12.69
CA GLU A 99 3.83 20.45 13.88
C GLU A 99 3.39 21.89 13.57
N GLU A 100 3.52 22.36 12.34
CA GLU A 100 3.09 23.68 11.90
C GLU A 100 1.58 23.73 11.60
N MET A 101 0.95 22.57 11.35
CA MET A 101 -0.42 22.48 10.85
C MET A 101 -1.51 22.67 11.90
N PRO A 102 -1.32 22.39 13.21
CA PRO A 102 -2.36 22.59 14.21
C PRO A 102 -2.92 24.01 14.29
N ASN A 103 -2.09 25.03 14.07
CA ASN A 103 -2.53 26.42 14.02
C ASN A 103 -3.22 26.74 12.68
N PHE A 104 -2.69 26.23 11.59
CA PHE A 104 -3.24 26.44 10.25
C PHE A 104 -4.66 25.87 10.11
N TYR A 105 -4.89 24.64 10.64
CA TYR A 105 -6.19 23.99 10.61
C TYR A 105 -7.08 24.25 11.83
N HIS A 106 -6.64 25.08 12.78
CA HIS A 106 -7.36 25.36 14.02
C HIS A 106 -7.71 24.09 14.81
N PHE A 107 -6.79 23.14 14.87
CA PHE A 107 -6.97 21.87 15.58
C PHE A 107 -7.31 22.12 17.06
N ASN A 108 -8.33 21.41 17.55
CA ASN A 108 -8.70 21.42 18.96
C ASN A 108 -7.68 20.64 19.81
N LYS A 109 -7.97 20.50 21.11
CA LYS A 109 -7.06 19.86 22.07
C LYS A 109 -6.83 18.38 21.69
N SER A 110 -7.90 17.60 21.45
CA SER A 110 -7.80 16.16 21.11
C SER A 110 -7.01 15.95 19.83
N GLN A 111 -7.27 16.73 18.79
CA GLN A 111 -6.53 16.68 17.52
C GLN A 111 -5.04 17.00 17.70
N ARG A 112 -4.69 17.97 18.55
CA ARG A 112 -3.29 18.30 18.84
C ARG A 112 -2.58 17.18 19.59
N GLU A 113 -3.26 16.57 20.57
CA GLU A 113 -2.75 15.44 21.35
C GLU A 113 -2.56 14.21 20.44
N ALA A 114 -3.54 13.88 19.59
CA ALA A 114 -3.45 12.79 18.61
C ALA A 114 -2.28 13.00 17.63
N LEU A 115 -2.13 14.21 17.07
CA LEU A 115 -1.01 14.50 16.17
C LEU A 115 0.33 14.37 16.89
N THR A 116 0.45 14.92 18.10
CA THR A 116 1.68 14.82 18.91
C THR A 116 2.03 13.36 19.21
N GLU A 117 1.04 12.53 19.51
CA GLU A 117 1.23 11.09 19.72
C GLU A 117 1.71 10.39 18.45
N MET A 118 1.03 10.63 17.30
CA MET A 118 1.38 10.02 16.01
C MET A 118 2.78 10.41 15.50
N LEU A 119 3.31 11.56 15.92
CA LEU A 119 4.66 12.01 15.54
C LEU A 119 5.77 11.41 16.42
N LYS A 120 5.45 10.61 17.43
CA LYS A 120 6.46 9.93 18.22
C LYS A 120 7.25 8.89 17.38
N PRO A 121 8.53 8.64 17.70
CA PRO A 121 9.37 7.71 16.94
C PRO A 121 8.78 6.30 16.77
N GLU A 122 7.98 5.84 17.73
CA GLU A 122 7.33 4.52 17.66
C GLU A 122 6.30 4.39 16.53
N TYR A 123 5.71 5.50 16.07
CA TYR A 123 4.79 5.56 14.93
C TYR A 123 5.51 5.87 13.60
N ALA A 124 6.73 6.38 13.64
CA ALA A 124 7.45 6.85 12.44
C ALA A 124 7.54 5.78 11.35
N GLN A 125 7.81 4.53 11.76
CA GLN A 125 7.91 3.42 10.80
C GLN A 125 6.54 3.05 10.23
N MET A 126 5.48 3.05 11.04
CA MET A 126 4.12 2.83 10.56
C MET A 126 3.71 3.87 9.52
N LEU A 127 3.95 5.15 9.79
CA LEU A 127 3.64 6.23 8.84
C LEU A 127 4.44 6.10 7.54
N ALA A 128 5.73 5.73 7.62
CA ALA A 128 6.56 5.48 6.45
C ALA A 128 6.05 4.29 5.62
N GLU A 129 5.54 3.25 6.26
CA GLU A 129 4.96 2.08 5.58
C GLU A 129 3.61 2.40 4.91
N LEU A 130 2.78 3.22 5.54
CA LEU A 130 1.56 3.73 4.91
C LEU A 130 1.89 4.53 3.64
N VAL A 131 2.91 5.38 3.69
CA VAL A 131 3.41 6.10 2.51
C VAL A 131 3.87 5.11 1.42
N GLY A 132 4.65 4.10 1.78
CA GLY A 132 5.12 3.06 0.84
C GLY A 132 3.96 2.27 0.22
N THR A 133 2.92 1.99 0.98
CA THR A 133 1.73 1.26 0.51
C THR A 133 0.92 2.09 -0.49
N TYR A 134 0.74 3.37 -0.24
CA TYR A 134 -0.04 4.27 -1.11
C TYR A 134 0.79 4.97 -2.19
N GLY A 135 2.13 5.01 -2.05
CA GLY A 135 3.07 5.60 -3.01
C GLY A 135 3.80 4.61 -3.92
N GLY A 136 3.61 3.32 -3.70
CA GLY A 136 4.26 2.25 -4.47
C GLY A 136 3.55 1.95 -5.80
N GLU A 137 4.34 1.61 -6.80
CA GLU A 137 3.96 1.43 -8.21
C GLU A 137 3.05 0.23 -8.55
N VAL A 138 2.23 -0.30 -7.67
CA VAL A 138 1.42 -1.50 -7.98
C VAL A 138 -0.05 -1.33 -7.60
N SER A 139 -0.70 -0.36 -8.20
CA SER A 139 -2.15 -0.46 -8.33
C SER A 139 -2.49 -0.80 -9.79
N LEU A 140 -2.79 -2.08 -10.04
CA LEU A 140 -3.62 -2.39 -11.20
C LEU A 140 -4.91 -1.58 -11.04
N ASP A 141 -5.23 -0.78 -12.04
CA ASP A 141 -6.51 -0.10 -12.04
C ASP A 141 -7.66 -1.11 -12.17
N GLU A 142 -8.87 -0.71 -11.81
CA GLU A 142 -10.03 -1.59 -11.91
C GLU A 142 -10.27 -2.13 -13.34
N ALA A 143 -9.86 -1.41 -14.39
CA ALA A 143 -10.01 -1.86 -15.76
C ALA A 143 -9.03 -3.02 -16.06
N GLN A 144 -7.81 -2.94 -15.53
CA GLN A 144 -6.82 -4.02 -15.65
C GLN A 144 -7.27 -5.25 -14.87
N ILE A 145 -7.79 -5.09 -13.65
CA ILE A 145 -8.35 -6.20 -12.86
C ILE A 145 -9.52 -6.85 -13.61
N ARG A 146 -10.46 -6.05 -14.13
CA ARG A 146 -11.58 -6.58 -14.94
C ARG A 146 -11.09 -7.33 -16.18
N ALA A 147 -10.07 -6.84 -16.86
CA ALA A 147 -9.48 -7.52 -18.02
C ALA A 147 -8.87 -8.87 -17.65
N MET A 148 -8.15 -8.95 -16.52
CA MET A 148 -7.58 -10.20 -16.02
C MET A 148 -8.66 -11.21 -15.61
N LEU A 149 -9.72 -10.75 -14.92
CA LEU A 149 -10.86 -11.61 -14.58
C LEU A 149 -11.61 -12.09 -15.82
N ALA A 150 -11.72 -11.27 -16.86
CA ALA A 150 -12.33 -11.65 -18.14
C ALA A 150 -11.47 -12.63 -18.94
N ALA A 151 -10.15 -12.62 -18.75
CA ALA A 151 -9.21 -13.53 -19.39
C ALA A 151 -9.15 -14.92 -18.73
N MET A 152 -9.78 -15.12 -17.57
CA MET A 152 -9.83 -16.44 -16.92
C MET A 152 -10.46 -17.50 -17.84
N PRO A 153 -10.02 -18.78 -17.75
CA PRO A 153 -10.59 -19.87 -18.53
C PRO A 153 -12.13 -19.91 -18.39
N LYS A 154 -12.82 -20.08 -19.51
CA LYS A 154 -14.31 -20.08 -19.51
C LYS A 154 -14.91 -21.28 -18.80
N ASP A 155 -14.16 -22.38 -18.71
CA ASP A 155 -14.51 -23.64 -18.07
C ASP A 155 -14.11 -23.72 -16.59
N ILE A 156 -13.55 -22.63 -16.03
CA ILE A 156 -13.23 -22.56 -14.59
C ILE A 156 -14.52 -22.66 -13.76
N SER A 157 -14.49 -23.46 -12.68
CA SER A 157 -15.63 -23.57 -11.78
C SER A 157 -15.96 -22.23 -11.09
N GLU A 158 -17.24 -22.00 -10.78
CA GLU A 158 -17.68 -20.79 -10.05
C GLU A 158 -16.96 -20.63 -8.70
N ARG A 159 -16.70 -21.74 -8.00
CA ARG A 159 -15.95 -21.73 -6.74
C ARG A 159 -14.55 -21.15 -6.91
N ARG A 160 -13.81 -21.59 -7.93
CA ARG A 160 -12.46 -21.09 -8.23
C ARG A 160 -12.49 -19.62 -8.66
N ARG A 161 -13.47 -19.25 -9.50
CA ARG A 161 -13.69 -17.87 -9.92
C ARG A 161 -13.90 -16.96 -8.72
N ALA A 162 -14.76 -17.35 -7.77
CA ALA A 162 -15.04 -16.59 -6.55
C ALA A 162 -13.77 -16.38 -5.69
N VAL A 163 -12.90 -17.39 -5.56
CA VAL A 163 -11.62 -17.28 -4.85
C VAL A 163 -10.71 -16.24 -5.52
N VAL A 164 -10.57 -16.33 -6.85
CA VAL A 164 -9.72 -15.38 -7.60
C VAL A 164 -10.26 -13.95 -7.51
N GLU A 165 -11.56 -13.75 -7.68
CA GLU A 165 -12.20 -12.43 -7.54
C GLU A 165 -11.97 -11.83 -6.15
N LYS A 166 -12.07 -12.66 -5.09
CA LYS A 166 -11.78 -12.22 -3.72
C LYS A 166 -10.30 -11.88 -3.52
N ALA A 167 -9.38 -12.64 -4.09
CA ALA A 167 -7.96 -12.31 -4.03
C ALA A 167 -7.67 -10.96 -4.69
N TYR A 168 -8.20 -10.70 -5.88
CA TYR A 168 -8.07 -9.41 -6.57
C TYR A 168 -8.69 -8.24 -5.79
N SER A 169 -9.75 -8.47 -5.03
CA SER A 169 -10.46 -7.42 -4.29
C SER A 169 -9.60 -6.74 -3.22
N LEU A 170 -8.56 -7.42 -2.71
CA LEU A 170 -7.63 -6.88 -1.70
C LEU A 170 -6.33 -6.34 -2.29
N LEU A 171 -6.12 -6.46 -3.59
CA LEU A 171 -4.88 -6.04 -4.23
C LEU A 171 -4.61 -4.54 -4.00
N GLY A 172 -3.44 -4.24 -3.44
CA GLY A 172 -3.04 -2.87 -3.12
C GLY A 172 -3.74 -2.23 -1.90
N LYS A 173 -4.61 -2.96 -1.18
CA LYS A 173 -5.51 -2.35 -0.18
C LYS A 173 -5.24 -2.74 1.27
N VAL A 174 -4.51 -3.80 1.52
CA VAL A 174 -4.32 -4.34 2.88
C VAL A 174 -2.84 -4.50 3.19
N ASN A 175 -2.41 -3.88 4.28
CA ASN A 175 -1.03 -3.95 4.74
C ASN A 175 -0.63 -5.37 5.18
N TYR A 176 0.66 -5.67 5.08
CA TYR A 176 1.22 -6.86 5.71
C TYR A 176 1.35 -6.65 7.22
N PHE A 177 0.79 -7.56 8.00
CA PHE A 177 0.91 -7.56 9.44
C PHE A 177 1.26 -8.97 9.92
N TRP A 178 2.43 -9.15 10.54
CA TRP A 178 2.90 -10.46 11.02
C TRP A 178 1.96 -11.03 12.08
N GLY A 179 1.40 -12.21 11.80
CA GLY A 179 0.35 -12.85 12.61
C GLY A 179 -1.04 -12.27 12.38
N GLY A 180 -1.20 -11.42 11.38
CA GLY A 180 -2.49 -10.79 11.03
C GLY A 180 -3.47 -11.78 10.42
N LYS A 181 -4.65 -11.86 11.02
CA LYS A 181 -5.78 -12.71 10.62
C LYS A 181 -7.08 -11.89 10.65
N SER A 182 -8.04 -12.26 9.84
CA SER A 182 -9.38 -11.69 9.88
C SER A 182 -10.44 -12.76 9.64
N SER A 183 -11.45 -12.78 10.49
CA SER A 183 -12.66 -13.57 10.31
C SER A 183 -13.83 -12.74 9.77
N ALA A 184 -13.62 -11.47 9.47
CA ALA A 184 -14.65 -10.58 8.95
C ALA A 184 -15.15 -11.06 7.58
N ILE A 185 -16.46 -10.97 7.38
CA ILE A 185 -17.08 -11.08 6.07
C ILE A 185 -17.13 -9.69 5.44
N GLY A 186 -16.47 -9.52 4.31
CA GLY A 186 -16.22 -8.22 3.71
C GLY A 186 -15.00 -7.50 4.32
N TRP A 187 -15.01 -6.18 4.24
CA TRP A 187 -13.91 -5.36 4.76
C TRP A 187 -13.84 -5.44 6.29
N ASP A 188 -12.62 -5.65 6.80
CA ASP A 188 -12.39 -5.62 8.24
C ASP A 188 -12.10 -4.19 8.69
N SER A 189 -12.91 -3.65 9.60
CA SER A 189 -12.77 -2.29 10.10
C SER A 189 -11.51 -2.06 10.96
N ASP A 190 -10.80 -3.13 11.32
CA ASP A 190 -9.54 -3.03 12.06
C ASP A 190 -8.32 -2.86 11.14
N TRP A 191 -8.44 -3.14 9.86
CA TRP A 191 -7.35 -2.92 8.92
C TRP A 191 -6.97 -1.44 8.84
N GLY A 192 -5.67 -1.19 8.89
CA GLY A 192 -5.07 0.15 8.93
C GLY A 192 -4.93 0.74 10.33
N LYS A 193 -5.60 0.18 11.37
CA LYS A 193 -5.44 0.66 12.75
C LYS A 193 -4.01 0.44 13.25
N PRO A 194 -3.41 1.44 13.90
CA PRO A 194 -2.14 1.28 14.58
C PRO A 194 -2.22 0.16 15.62
N THR A 195 -1.51 -0.95 15.40
CA THR A 195 -1.60 -2.14 16.23
C THR A 195 -0.19 -2.67 16.54
N ARG A 196 0.05 -3.06 17.79
CA ARG A 196 1.33 -3.67 18.18
C ARG A 196 1.39 -5.12 17.68
N VAL A 197 2.47 -5.45 16.96
CA VAL A 197 2.75 -6.83 16.53
C VAL A 197 3.15 -7.64 17.74
N THR A 198 2.31 -8.60 18.15
CA THR A 198 2.54 -9.45 19.32
C THR A 198 3.04 -10.85 18.95
N ALA A 199 2.80 -11.30 17.72
CA ALA A 199 3.29 -12.59 17.24
C ALA A 199 4.81 -12.62 17.22
N ALA A 200 5.40 -13.68 17.79
CA ALA A 200 6.85 -13.86 17.83
C ALA A 200 7.43 -14.27 16.48
N GLY A 201 8.75 -14.13 16.30
CA GLY A 201 9.47 -14.66 15.12
C GLY A 201 9.61 -13.70 13.95
N SER A 202 9.25 -12.42 14.09
CA SER A 202 9.47 -11.40 13.08
C SER A 202 10.35 -10.26 13.60
N ARG A 203 11.02 -9.56 12.67
CA ARG A 203 11.71 -8.30 12.99
C ARG A 203 10.73 -7.19 13.40
N THR A 204 9.45 -7.34 13.07
CA THR A 204 8.40 -6.38 13.40
C THR A 204 7.77 -6.63 14.76
N THR A 205 8.07 -7.77 15.42
CA THR A 205 7.54 -8.08 16.76
C THR A 205 7.86 -6.97 17.75
N GLY A 206 6.83 -6.50 18.45
CA GLY A 206 6.92 -5.39 19.41
C GLY A 206 6.76 -4.00 18.83
N THR A 207 6.78 -3.82 17.49
CA THR A 207 6.56 -2.52 16.85
C THR A 207 5.07 -2.25 16.61
N ILE A 208 4.70 -0.97 16.45
CA ILE A 208 3.36 -0.57 16.01
C ILE A 208 3.34 -0.55 14.48
N ARG A 209 2.30 -1.16 13.90
CA ARG A 209 2.09 -1.28 12.46
C ARG A 209 0.63 -1.09 12.10
N PRO A 210 0.30 -0.66 10.87
CA PRO A 210 -1.07 -0.74 10.38
C PRO A 210 -1.53 -2.20 10.45
N TYR A 211 -2.64 -2.46 11.13
CA TYR A 211 -3.18 -3.82 11.17
C TYR A 211 -3.57 -4.30 9.77
N GLY A 212 -3.37 -5.55 9.50
CA GLY A 212 -3.66 -6.16 8.21
C GLY A 212 -3.54 -7.68 8.28
N LEU A 213 -3.06 -8.29 7.20
CA LEU A 213 -2.98 -9.73 7.06
C LEU A 213 -1.52 -10.18 6.90
N ASP A 214 -1.17 -11.36 7.41
CA ASP A 214 0.01 -12.08 6.94
C ASP A 214 -0.34 -12.91 5.68
N CYS A 215 0.63 -13.64 5.12
CA CYS A 215 0.42 -14.42 3.90
C CYS A 215 -0.69 -15.46 4.06
N SER A 216 -0.69 -16.20 5.16
CA SER A 216 -1.71 -17.22 5.45
C SER A 216 -3.04 -16.61 5.88
N GLY A 217 -3.03 -15.46 6.55
CA GLY A 217 -4.23 -14.69 6.88
C GLY A 217 -4.95 -14.16 5.64
N PHE A 218 -4.19 -13.73 4.63
CA PHE A 218 -4.74 -13.38 3.32
C PHE A 218 -5.48 -14.57 2.68
N VAL A 219 -4.88 -15.75 2.65
CA VAL A 219 -5.51 -16.96 2.12
C VAL A 219 -6.77 -17.31 2.92
N ASP A 220 -6.69 -17.30 4.27
CA ASP A 220 -7.82 -17.57 5.14
C ASP A 220 -9.01 -16.63 4.83
N TRP A 221 -8.74 -15.33 4.73
CA TRP A 221 -9.78 -14.34 4.45
C TRP A 221 -10.39 -14.55 3.05
N VAL A 222 -9.56 -14.78 2.03
CA VAL A 222 -10.01 -15.02 0.65
C VAL A 222 -10.96 -16.23 0.59
N PHE A 223 -10.57 -17.35 1.15
CA PHE A 223 -11.37 -18.58 1.11
C PHE A 223 -12.61 -18.48 2.00
N ASN A 224 -12.54 -17.86 3.17
CA ASN A 224 -13.69 -17.61 4.03
C ASN A 224 -14.72 -16.72 3.33
N ASN A 225 -14.29 -15.66 2.66
CA ASN A 225 -15.16 -14.70 1.99
C ASN A 225 -15.69 -15.16 0.63
N SER A 226 -15.10 -16.20 0.04
CA SER A 226 -15.57 -16.77 -1.23
C SER A 226 -16.35 -18.06 -1.07
N LEU A 227 -15.92 -18.94 -0.17
CA LEU A 227 -16.46 -20.30 -0.03
C LEU A 227 -17.02 -20.62 1.36
N GLY A 228 -16.86 -19.72 2.36
CA GLY A 228 -17.17 -20.00 3.75
C GLY A 228 -16.25 -21.09 4.37
N TYR A 229 -15.04 -21.23 3.87
CA TYR A 229 -14.09 -22.27 4.25
C TYR A 229 -12.71 -21.67 4.59
N VAL A 230 -12.15 -22.07 5.73
CA VAL A 230 -10.82 -21.65 6.17
C VAL A 230 -9.85 -22.82 6.03
N ILE A 231 -8.89 -22.70 5.14
CA ILE A 231 -7.90 -23.77 4.85
C ILE A 231 -6.96 -23.92 6.04
N GLY A 232 -6.72 -25.17 6.48
CA GLY A 232 -5.80 -25.41 7.59
C GLY A 232 -6.31 -24.86 8.94
N HIS A 233 -7.61 -24.62 9.06
CA HIS A 233 -8.28 -24.21 10.31
C HIS A 233 -7.67 -22.95 10.97
N GLY A 234 -7.20 -22.00 10.15
CA GLY A 234 -6.60 -20.75 10.64
C GLY A 234 -5.14 -20.87 11.09
N GLY A 235 -4.48 -21.96 10.73
CA GLY A 235 -3.03 -22.16 10.94
C GLY A 235 -2.18 -21.28 10.00
N GLY A 236 -0.86 -21.56 10.00
CA GLY A 236 0.10 -20.91 9.08
C GLY A 236 0.11 -21.55 7.69
N ALA A 237 1.03 -21.11 6.83
CA ALA A 237 1.19 -21.61 5.48
C ALA A 237 1.43 -23.14 5.44
N ALA A 238 2.20 -23.69 6.38
CA ALA A 238 2.40 -25.14 6.49
C ALA A 238 1.07 -25.90 6.74
N SER A 239 0.24 -25.40 7.68
CA SER A 239 -1.07 -26.00 7.93
C SER A 239 -1.99 -25.90 6.69
N GLN A 240 -1.91 -24.83 5.92
CA GLN A 240 -2.65 -24.71 4.67
C GLN A 240 -2.13 -25.66 3.59
N HIS A 241 -0.80 -25.90 3.54
CA HIS A 241 -0.20 -26.87 2.63
C HIS A 241 -0.63 -28.30 2.94
N ASP A 242 -0.70 -28.67 4.22
CA ASP A 242 -1.17 -30.00 4.67
C ASP A 242 -2.61 -30.32 4.24
N HIS A 243 -3.41 -29.27 3.95
CA HIS A 243 -4.79 -29.39 3.43
C HIS A 243 -4.88 -29.20 1.91
N CYS A 244 -3.76 -29.41 1.22
CA CYS A 244 -3.69 -29.37 -0.23
C CYS A 244 -3.18 -30.70 -0.79
N LYS A 245 -3.76 -31.15 -1.89
CA LYS A 245 -3.18 -32.19 -2.71
C LYS A 245 -2.03 -31.61 -3.54
N SER A 246 -0.83 -32.14 -3.41
CA SER A 246 0.31 -31.74 -4.25
C SER A 246 0.00 -32.01 -5.72
N ILE A 247 0.27 -31.04 -6.59
CA ILE A 247 0.08 -31.11 -8.05
C ILE A 247 1.32 -30.57 -8.76
N SER A 248 1.40 -30.82 -10.06
CA SER A 248 2.42 -30.21 -10.92
C SER A 248 1.99 -28.82 -11.42
N TRP A 249 2.96 -28.00 -11.82
CA TRP A 249 2.66 -26.68 -12.41
C TRP A 249 1.88 -26.76 -13.73
N SER A 250 1.94 -27.89 -14.43
CA SER A 250 1.12 -28.14 -15.63
C SER A 250 -0.36 -28.39 -15.33
N GLU A 251 -0.67 -28.81 -14.09
CA GLU A 251 -2.03 -29.04 -13.61
C GLU A 251 -2.62 -27.83 -12.88
N ALA A 252 -1.82 -26.75 -12.74
CA ALA A 252 -2.21 -25.54 -12.02
C ALA A 252 -3.50 -24.94 -12.58
N GLN A 253 -4.44 -24.64 -11.67
CA GLN A 253 -5.69 -23.95 -11.98
C GLN A 253 -5.86 -22.74 -11.05
N PRO A 254 -6.45 -21.64 -11.53
CA PRO A 254 -6.73 -20.49 -10.66
C PRO A 254 -7.44 -20.91 -9.37
N GLY A 255 -6.96 -20.37 -8.24
CA GLY A 255 -7.40 -20.76 -6.89
C GLY A 255 -6.54 -21.83 -6.21
N ASP A 256 -5.63 -22.50 -6.92
CA ASP A 256 -4.64 -23.38 -6.27
C ASP A 256 -3.64 -22.55 -5.45
N LEU A 257 -3.07 -23.12 -4.38
CA LEU A 257 -2.13 -22.42 -3.49
C LEU A 257 -0.69 -22.72 -3.89
N VAL A 258 0.17 -21.74 -3.72
CA VAL A 258 1.61 -21.84 -4.01
C VAL A 258 2.42 -21.50 -2.76
N PHE A 259 3.57 -22.19 -2.59
CA PHE A 259 4.34 -22.12 -1.36
C PHE A 259 5.83 -21.89 -1.62
N TYR A 260 6.46 -21.15 -0.70
CA TYR A 260 7.91 -21.03 -0.62
C TYR A 260 8.55 -22.29 0.01
N PRO A 261 9.88 -22.47 -0.13
CA PRO A 261 10.58 -23.56 0.55
C PRO A 261 10.31 -23.57 2.05
N GLY A 262 9.97 -24.77 2.57
CA GLY A 262 9.66 -24.96 3.99
C GLY A 262 8.38 -24.26 4.44
N ASP A 263 7.47 -23.97 3.51
CA ASP A 263 6.16 -23.35 3.76
C ASP A 263 6.24 -22.03 4.54
N THR A 264 7.32 -21.28 4.29
CA THR A 264 7.54 -19.99 4.96
C THR A 264 6.68 -18.87 4.41
N HIS A 265 6.03 -19.10 3.26
CA HIS A 265 5.13 -18.16 2.60
C HIS A 265 4.13 -18.88 1.70
N VAL A 266 2.95 -18.27 1.51
CA VAL A 266 1.86 -18.80 0.69
C VAL A 266 1.22 -17.70 -0.15
N GLY A 267 0.73 -18.08 -1.34
CA GLY A 267 -0.04 -17.22 -2.23
C GLY A 267 -1.12 -18.00 -2.98
N VAL A 268 -1.97 -17.28 -3.68
CA VAL A 268 -3.03 -17.84 -4.54
C VAL A 268 -2.59 -17.71 -6.00
N PHE A 269 -2.50 -18.83 -6.71
CA PHE A 269 -2.31 -18.83 -8.15
C PHE A 269 -3.59 -18.32 -8.82
N VAL A 270 -3.49 -17.27 -9.63
CA VAL A 270 -4.66 -16.62 -10.25
C VAL A 270 -4.72 -16.77 -11.77
N GLY A 271 -3.71 -17.38 -12.35
CA GLY A 271 -3.65 -17.61 -13.80
C GLY A 271 -2.25 -17.45 -14.36
N LYS A 272 -2.18 -17.11 -15.64
CA LYS A 272 -0.93 -16.86 -16.36
C LYS A 272 -1.03 -15.55 -17.13
N ASP A 273 0.09 -14.89 -17.32
CA ASP A 273 0.18 -13.71 -18.17
C ASP A 273 0.15 -14.08 -19.68
N SER A 274 0.30 -13.08 -20.54
CA SER A 274 0.32 -13.25 -22.01
C SER A 274 1.51 -14.09 -22.52
N ASN A 275 2.56 -14.25 -21.72
CA ASN A 275 3.75 -15.06 -22.04
C ASN A 275 3.60 -16.50 -21.53
N GLY A 276 2.55 -16.78 -20.76
CA GLY A 276 2.31 -18.07 -20.11
C GLY A 276 2.99 -18.19 -18.73
N ASP A 277 3.53 -17.10 -18.18
CA ASP A 277 4.16 -17.09 -16.88
C ASP A 277 3.12 -17.04 -15.75
N PRO A 278 3.31 -17.79 -14.65
CA PRO A 278 2.37 -17.81 -13.53
C PRO A 278 2.17 -16.43 -12.89
N LEU A 279 0.92 -16.11 -12.57
CA LEU A 279 0.52 -14.95 -11.80
C LEU A 279 -0.01 -15.38 -10.43
N ILE A 280 0.49 -14.73 -9.37
CA ILE A 280 0.23 -15.09 -7.98
C ILE A 280 -0.14 -13.84 -7.20
N ILE A 281 -1.26 -13.90 -6.46
CA ILE A 281 -1.61 -12.85 -5.48
C ILE A 281 -1.26 -13.37 -4.09
N HIS A 282 -0.54 -12.56 -3.32
CA HIS A 282 -0.15 -12.87 -1.96
C HIS A 282 0.03 -11.60 -1.11
N CYS A 283 -0.09 -11.71 0.20
CA CYS A 283 0.25 -10.62 1.10
C CYS A 283 1.74 -10.69 1.43
N ALA A 284 2.52 -9.75 0.89
CA ALA A 284 3.97 -9.77 0.90
C ALA A 284 4.56 -8.80 1.93
N SER A 285 5.40 -9.31 2.84
CA SER A 285 6.08 -8.49 3.85
C SER A 285 7.06 -7.48 3.24
N SER A 286 7.72 -7.84 2.14
CA SER A 286 8.70 -6.97 1.46
C SER A 286 8.06 -5.75 0.79
N GLN A 287 6.79 -5.86 0.42
CA GLN A 287 6.02 -4.79 -0.25
C GLN A 287 4.95 -4.20 0.68
N ASN A 288 4.86 -4.72 1.91
CA ASN A 288 3.90 -4.31 2.92
C ASN A 288 2.45 -4.27 2.39
N ASN A 289 2.07 -5.18 1.50
CA ASN A 289 0.76 -5.15 0.85
C ASN A 289 0.36 -6.50 0.25
N VAL A 290 -0.91 -6.60 -0.14
CA VAL A 290 -1.40 -7.62 -1.07
C VAL A 290 -0.98 -7.22 -2.48
N VAL A 291 -0.21 -8.08 -3.13
CA VAL A 291 0.43 -7.81 -4.42
C VAL A 291 0.21 -8.92 -5.42
N LEU A 292 0.30 -8.58 -6.71
CA LEU A 292 0.37 -9.53 -7.82
C LEU A 292 1.83 -9.66 -8.26
N THR A 293 2.35 -10.88 -8.28
CA THR A 293 3.73 -11.16 -8.72
C THR A 293 3.77 -12.36 -9.67
N GLY A 294 4.92 -12.61 -10.25
CA GLY A 294 5.24 -13.88 -10.91
C GLY A 294 5.62 -14.97 -9.91
N LEU A 295 6.25 -16.02 -10.40
CA LEU A 295 6.61 -17.23 -9.64
C LEU A 295 7.63 -16.99 -8.50
N GLN A 296 8.31 -15.91 -8.47
CA GLN A 296 9.41 -15.46 -7.61
C GLN A 296 9.45 -16.11 -6.21
N GLY A 297 10.26 -17.17 -6.05
CA GLY A 297 10.46 -17.88 -4.78
C GLY A 297 9.42 -18.96 -4.46
N PHE A 298 8.31 -19.05 -5.16
CA PHE A 298 7.35 -20.14 -5.04
C PHE A 298 7.89 -21.39 -5.75
N VAL A 299 7.99 -22.51 -5.01
CA VAL A 299 8.61 -23.74 -5.48
C VAL A 299 7.65 -24.92 -5.58
N SER A 300 6.52 -24.86 -4.88
CA SER A 300 5.50 -25.91 -4.89
C SER A 300 4.11 -25.35 -5.07
N ILE A 301 3.21 -26.18 -5.54
CA ILE A 301 1.80 -25.86 -5.75
C ILE A 301 0.93 -27.00 -5.25
N GLY A 302 -0.16 -26.65 -4.59
CA GLY A 302 -1.12 -27.58 -4.03
C GLY A 302 -2.55 -27.18 -4.32
N ARG A 303 -3.39 -28.17 -4.57
CA ARG A 303 -4.82 -28.00 -4.74
C ARG A 303 -5.52 -28.13 -3.41
N PRO A 304 -6.20 -27.09 -2.90
CA PRO A 304 -6.99 -27.18 -1.68
C PRO A 304 -8.08 -28.25 -1.73
N ASP A 305 -8.31 -28.92 -0.61
CA ASP A 305 -9.30 -29.99 -0.46
C ASP A 305 -10.72 -29.58 -0.77
N CYS A 306 -10.98 -28.27 -0.81
CA CYS A 306 -12.29 -27.70 -1.11
C CYS A 306 -12.61 -27.60 -2.62
N PHE A 307 -11.68 -28.04 -3.52
CA PHE A 307 -11.87 -28.01 -4.98
C PHE A 307 -12.02 -29.38 -5.62
#